data_5dfd7f7c54704d0abe6e4032fef73ff8
#
_entry.id   5dfd7f7c54704d0abe6e4032fef73ff8
#
_cell.length_a   1.000
_cell.length_b   1.000
_cell.length_c   1.000
_cell.angle_alpha   90.00
_cell.angle_beta   90.00
_cell.angle_gamma   90.00
#
_symmetry.space_group_name_H-M   'P 1'
#
loop_
_entity.id
_entity.type
_entity.pdbx_description
1 polymer ?
#
loop_
_entity_poly.entity_id
_entity_poly.type
_entity_poly.pdbx_seq_one_letter_code
_entity_poly.pdbx_strand_id
1 'polypeptide(L)'
;MKQLIFIATILLSLLSCKTDSVKDSSGSDNDGNFSPDESYLKDRDLLDKLQQDAFNYMWNYAHPVSGLALERNTGKDTPVTTGGSGFGIAAIVVGAERGWITREQAVQRLTKIVSFLKDKTERNRLHGAFPHWLNGETGKTIAFSPKDNGADIVETSFLIEGLLIARAYFMGNGAEEQLRRDITGIWNDVDWNWFTKGENDGLYWHWSPDYGFDMNMKIQGFNECMVTYVLAVSSPTHPITRRAYNYWTSGEGYTDRVYNGYPIQASMFYTGPLFFVHYSFIGLDPKQMSDDYVTRGYWVRNVTQTLINRAYCLETAPKENRYSQVYWGLTASDIQGGYTASAPDNDHATVAPTAALSSMPYTPQYSMQVLWNIYNNYRNKMWGLYGPYDAFSLRYDWFANSYLAIDQLPIPCMIENYRSGLLWKLFMGDGDVQKGLAVAGIRPPVFKTGFPEVVVTLEAAHGKYVEDAYDIRRYPDNGLYMIPYYVEQSGKAVFTITNRDGVIVRTMDERADTGRNMLTFPQFVRSGDDVCTLTMTVGGKEYKLPIRLH
;
A
#
# COMPACT_ATOMS: atom_id res chain seq x y z
N MET A 1 -46.07 -14.83 53.09
CA MET A 1 -47.35 -14.65 52.35
C MET A 1 -47.16 -13.55 51.35
N LYS A 2 -47.46 -13.85 50.09
CA LYS A 2 -47.56 -13.03 48.91
C LYS A 2 -46.24 -12.46 48.34
N GLN A 3 -45.77 -13.17 47.31
CA GLN A 3 -44.87 -12.75 46.24
C GLN A 3 -45.51 -11.60 45.44
N LEU A 4 -44.70 -10.63 45.07
CA LEU A 4 -45.00 -9.70 43.97
C LEU A 4 -43.85 -9.79 42.96
N ILE A 5 -44.17 -10.30 41.77
CA ILE A 5 -43.36 -10.35 40.59
C ILE A 5 -43.39 -8.98 39.94
N PHE A 6 -42.22 -8.32 39.76
CA PHE A 6 -42.07 -7.13 38.92
C PHE A 6 -41.55 -7.56 37.57
N ILE A 7 -42.37 -7.46 36.56
CA ILE A 7 -42.00 -7.56 35.14
C ILE A 7 -41.47 -6.19 34.72
N ALA A 8 -40.17 -6.09 34.46
CA ALA A 8 -39.58 -4.93 33.86
C ALA A 8 -39.61 -5.06 32.32
N THR A 9 -40.48 -4.27 31.71
CA THR A 9 -40.57 -4.12 30.27
C THR A 9 -39.43 -3.20 29.83
N ILE A 10 -38.41 -3.73 29.13
CA ILE A 10 -37.37 -2.94 28.53
C ILE A 10 -37.89 -2.42 27.18
N LEU A 11 -38.18 -1.12 27.11
CA LEU A 11 -38.34 -0.40 25.84
C LEU A 11 -36.99 -0.28 25.17
N LEU A 12 -36.79 -0.98 24.08
CA LEU A 12 -35.73 -0.67 23.13
C LEU A 12 -36.12 0.60 22.36
N SER A 13 -35.49 1.73 22.67
CA SER A 13 -35.52 2.91 21.82
C SER A 13 -34.53 2.70 20.66
N LEU A 14 -35.04 2.35 19.50
CA LEU A 14 -34.32 2.42 18.24
C LEU A 14 -34.03 3.89 17.94
N LEU A 15 -32.77 4.31 18.15
CA LEU A 15 -32.27 5.54 17.55
C LEU A 15 -32.10 5.28 16.05
N SER A 16 -33.08 5.73 15.28
CA SER A 16 -32.99 5.88 13.84
C SER A 16 -32.00 6.98 13.53
N CYS A 17 -30.79 6.63 13.08
CA CYS A 17 -29.97 7.58 12.33
C CYS A 17 -30.69 7.89 11.03
N LYS A 18 -31.21 9.10 10.92
CA LYS A 18 -31.68 9.65 9.65
C LYS A 18 -30.45 9.85 8.75
N THR A 19 -30.30 8.97 7.79
CA THR A 19 -29.51 9.27 6.59
C THR A 19 -30.32 10.29 5.78
N ASP A 20 -29.77 11.48 5.59
CA ASP A 20 -30.34 12.46 4.67
C ASP A 20 -30.46 11.84 3.29
N SER A 21 -31.69 11.55 2.89
CA SER A 21 -32.00 11.09 1.54
C SER A 21 -31.73 12.23 0.56
N VAL A 22 -30.77 12.05 -0.30
CA VAL A 22 -30.60 12.86 -1.52
C VAL A 22 -31.91 12.73 -2.31
N LYS A 23 -32.65 13.83 -2.44
CA LYS A 23 -33.88 13.87 -3.24
C LYS A 23 -33.52 13.69 -4.71
N ASP A 24 -33.89 12.54 -5.26
CA ASP A 24 -33.97 12.34 -6.71
C ASP A 24 -35.03 13.30 -7.28
N SER A 25 -34.60 14.23 -8.13
CA SER A 25 -35.48 15.12 -8.86
C SER A 25 -35.70 14.62 -10.29
N SER A 26 -36.24 13.41 -10.45
CA SER A 26 -36.88 13.01 -11.71
C SER A 26 -37.80 11.82 -11.42
N GLY A 27 -39.10 12.07 -11.56
CA GLY A 27 -40.11 11.06 -11.30
C GLY A 27 -40.11 9.95 -12.34
N SER A 28 -39.87 8.76 -11.87
CA SER A 28 -40.60 7.53 -12.24
C SER A 28 -40.39 6.56 -11.09
N ASP A 29 -41.49 6.33 -10.36
CA ASP A 29 -41.56 5.36 -9.28
C ASP A 29 -41.24 3.96 -9.84
N ASN A 30 -40.02 3.52 -9.61
CA ASN A 30 -39.66 2.12 -9.54
C ASN A 30 -38.89 1.95 -8.22
N ASP A 31 -39.62 1.88 -7.12
CA ASP A 31 -39.15 1.36 -5.86
C ASP A 31 -38.82 -0.14 -6.01
N GLY A 32 -37.77 -0.43 -6.76
CA GLY A 32 -37.11 -1.71 -6.71
C GLY A 32 -36.43 -1.81 -5.35
N ASN A 33 -36.95 -2.65 -4.48
CA ASN A 33 -36.29 -3.08 -3.24
C ASN A 33 -34.83 -3.43 -3.57
N PHE A 34 -33.90 -2.52 -3.24
CA PHE A 34 -32.46 -2.74 -3.38
C PHE A 34 -32.05 -3.72 -2.30
N SER A 35 -32.06 -5.01 -2.63
CA SER A 35 -31.37 -6.03 -1.85
C SER A 35 -29.88 -5.89 -2.14
N PRO A 36 -29.02 -5.66 -1.14
CA PRO A 36 -27.58 -5.66 -1.37
C PRO A 36 -27.21 -6.97 -2.06
N ASP A 37 -26.44 -6.87 -3.16
CA ASP A 37 -25.95 -8.06 -3.83
C ASP A 37 -25.01 -8.82 -2.88
N GLU A 38 -25.32 -10.06 -2.57
CA GLU A 38 -24.57 -10.91 -1.64
C GLU A 38 -23.09 -11.07 -2.03
N SER A 39 -22.74 -10.81 -3.29
CA SER A 39 -21.36 -10.98 -3.76
C SER A 39 -20.40 -9.97 -3.12
N TYR A 40 -20.80 -8.70 -2.94
CA TYR A 40 -19.91 -7.70 -2.35
C TYR A 40 -19.73 -7.90 -0.84
N LEU A 41 -20.75 -8.42 -0.14
CA LEU A 41 -20.62 -8.78 1.27
C LEU A 41 -19.57 -9.88 1.45
N LYS A 42 -19.57 -10.87 0.56
CA LYS A 42 -18.53 -11.93 0.56
C LYS A 42 -17.14 -11.37 0.26
N ASP A 43 -17.04 -10.42 -0.66
CA ASP A 43 -15.78 -9.75 -0.98
C ASP A 43 -15.23 -8.96 0.21
N ARG A 44 -16.10 -8.20 0.88
CA ARG A 44 -15.73 -7.45 2.09
C ARG A 44 -15.29 -8.39 3.21
N ASP A 45 -16.04 -9.43 3.48
CA ASP A 45 -15.73 -10.38 4.56
C ASP A 45 -14.40 -11.11 4.30
N LEU A 46 -14.12 -11.45 3.04
CA LEU A 46 -12.86 -12.07 2.67
C LEU A 46 -11.68 -11.10 2.77
N LEU A 47 -11.88 -9.83 2.40
CA LEU A 47 -10.86 -8.79 2.55
C LEU A 47 -10.60 -8.49 4.03
N ASP A 48 -11.63 -8.45 4.89
CA ASP A 48 -11.51 -8.31 6.34
C ASP A 48 -10.68 -9.47 6.92
N LYS A 49 -11.01 -10.69 6.53
CA LYS A 49 -10.26 -11.87 6.95
C LYS A 49 -8.79 -11.81 6.53
N LEU A 50 -8.50 -11.48 5.28
CA LEU A 50 -7.13 -11.35 4.79
C LEU A 50 -6.33 -10.33 5.63
N GLN A 51 -6.92 -9.14 5.82
CA GLN A 51 -6.25 -8.05 6.51
C GLN A 51 -5.95 -8.42 7.97
N GLN A 52 -6.90 -9.04 8.66
CA GLN A 52 -6.74 -9.46 10.04
C GLN A 52 -5.79 -10.67 10.18
N ASP A 53 -5.89 -11.66 9.30
CA ASP A 53 -4.99 -12.81 9.33
C ASP A 53 -3.52 -12.36 9.13
N ALA A 54 -3.27 -11.48 8.15
CA ALA A 54 -1.93 -10.95 7.90
C ALA A 54 -1.40 -10.08 9.07
N PHE A 55 -2.24 -9.24 9.69
CA PHE A 55 -1.92 -8.52 10.91
C PHE A 55 -1.48 -9.46 12.04
N ASN A 56 -2.12 -10.62 12.18
CA ASN A 56 -1.84 -11.59 13.23
C ASN A 56 -0.41 -12.15 13.17
N TYR A 57 0.28 -12.07 12.05
CA TYR A 57 1.71 -12.39 11.98
C TYR A 57 2.51 -11.49 12.95
N MET A 58 2.28 -10.17 12.91
CA MET A 58 2.94 -9.25 13.84
C MET A 58 2.40 -9.37 15.26
N TRP A 59 1.10 -9.62 15.41
CA TRP A 59 0.50 -9.61 16.73
C TRP A 59 0.77 -10.87 17.53
N ASN A 60 0.65 -12.02 16.91
CA ASN A 60 0.74 -13.33 17.57
C ASN A 60 2.10 -14.02 17.44
N TYR A 61 2.89 -13.68 16.41
CA TYR A 61 4.14 -14.37 16.09
C TYR A 61 5.40 -13.49 16.27
N ALA A 62 5.27 -12.25 16.73
CA ALA A 62 6.41 -11.41 17.05
C ALA A 62 7.32 -12.03 18.12
N HIS A 63 8.61 -11.67 18.09
CA HIS A 63 9.60 -12.17 19.06
C HIS A 63 9.21 -11.82 20.50
N PRO A 64 9.21 -12.79 21.44
CA PRO A 64 8.62 -12.61 22.76
C PRO A 64 9.36 -11.58 23.64
N VAL A 65 10.66 -11.35 23.44
CA VAL A 65 11.44 -10.38 24.22
C VAL A 65 11.37 -8.99 23.58
N SER A 66 11.74 -8.85 22.31
CA SER A 66 11.77 -7.53 21.65
C SER A 66 10.40 -7.02 21.22
N GLY A 67 9.47 -7.91 20.89
CA GLY A 67 8.21 -7.56 20.22
C GLY A 67 8.35 -7.24 18.74
N LEU A 68 9.57 -7.29 18.17
CA LEU A 68 9.85 -7.10 16.75
C LEU A 68 9.37 -8.31 15.92
N ALA A 69 9.13 -8.09 14.64
CA ALA A 69 8.73 -9.16 13.73
C ALA A 69 9.88 -10.15 13.50
N LEU A 70 9.61 -11.45 13.68
CA LEU A 70 10.50 -12.50 13.21
C LEU A 70 10.58 -12.45 11.68
N GLU A 71 11.78 -12.62 11.13
CA GLU A 71 12.00 -12.54 9.69
C GLU A 71 11.11 -13.54 8.95
N ARG A 72 11.04 -14.78 9.44
CA ARG A 72 10.15 -15.84 8.91
C ARG A 72 9.64 -16.77 10.01
N ASN A 73 8.63 -17.58 9.68
CA ASN A 73 8.08 -18.57 10.60
C ASN A 73 8.72 -19.95 10.48
N THR A 74 9.70 -20.11 9.61
CA THR A 74 10.43 -21.37 9.38
C THR A 74 11.87 -21.27 9.86
N GLY A 75 12.43 -22.39 10.31
CA GLY A 75 13.79 -22.42 10.86
C GLY A 75 13.83 -22.31 12.38
N LYS A 76 15.02 -22.59 12.93
CA LYS A 76 15.35 -22.35 14.35
C LYS A 76 16.18 -21.08 14.44
N ASP A 77 16.03 -20.37 15.56
CA ASP A 77 16.80 -19.15 15.85
C ASP A 77 16.65 -18.05 14.76
N THR A 78 15.44 -17.92 14.22
CA THR A 78 15.11 -16.92 13.22
C THR A 78 15.38 -15.52 13.76
N PRO A 79 16.11 -14.65 13.03
CA PRO A 79 16.33 -13.27 13.44
C PRO A 79 15.04 -12.46 13.44
N VAL A 80 15.06 -11.32 14.10
CA VAL A 80 14.06 -10.27 13.84
C VAL A 80 14.57 -9.38 12.72
N THR A 81 13.65 -8.94 11.85
CA THR A 81 13.95 -8.07 10.72
C THR A 81 13.62 -6.62 11.04
N THR A 82 14.48 -5.71 10.62
CA THR A 82 14.32 -4.28 10.89
C THR A 82 13.17 -3.68 10.07
N GLY A 83 13.19 -3.79 8.76
CA GLY A 83 12.16 -3.19 7.90
C GLY A 83 10.80 -3.86 8.03
N GLY A 84 10.78 -5.21 8.07
CA GLY A 84 9.53 -5.93 8.34
C GLY A 84 8.91 -5.57 9.69
N SER A 85 9.73 -5.25 10.71
CA SER A 85 9.23 -4.71 11.99
C SER A 85 8.63 -3.31 11.84
N GLY A 86 9.17 -2.46 10.95
CA GLY A 86 8.58 -1.17 10.62
C GLY A 86 7.17 -1.30 10.05
N PHE A 87 6.99 -2.18 9.09
CA PHE A 87 5.66 -2.50 8.54
C PHE A 87 4.73 -3.12 9.60
N GLY A 88 5.31 -3.96 10.49
CA GLY A 88 4.58 -4.50 11.63
C GLY A 88 4.11 -3.44 12.63
N ILE A 89 4.89 -2.41 12.88
CA ILE A 89 4.51 -1.25 13.71
C ILE A 89 3.34 -0.51 13.07
N ALA A 90 3.39 -0.27 11.75
CA ALA A 90 2.27 0.31 11.02
C ALA A 90 1.03 -0.60 11.07
N ALA A 91 1.19 -1.92 10.96
CA ALA A 91 0.10 -2.88 11.11
C ALA A 91 -0.51 -2.89 12.52
N ILE A 92 0.27 -2.61 13.58
CA ILE A 92 -0.28 -2.44 14.96
C ILE A 92 -1.21 -1.22 15.01
N VAL A 93 -0.90 -0.13 14.31
CA VAL A 93 -1.79 1.03 14.18
C VAL A 93 -3.09 0.62 13.49
N VAL A 94 -3.01 -0.15 12.40
CA VAL A 94 -4.19 -0.71 11.71
C VAL A 94 -5.01 -1.57 12.66
N GLY A 95 -4.38 -2.46 13.43
CA GLY A 95 -5.06 -3.32 14.40
C GLY A 95 -5.83 -2.54 15.46
N ALA A 96 -5.27 -1.44 15.96
CA ALA A 96 -5.93 -0.53 16.90
C ALA A 96 -7.10 0.22 16.26
N GLU A 97 -6.92 0.75 15.04
CA GLU A 97 -7.97 1.46 14.29
C GLU A 97 -9.15 0.55 13.95
N ARG A 98 -8.87 -0.69 13.56
CA ARG A 98 -9.90 -1.69 13.23
C ARG A 98 -10.54 -2.34 14.47
N GLY A 99 -10.06 -2.04 15.68
CA GLY A 99 -10.57 -2.60 16.93
C GLY A 99 -10.25 -4.08 17.14
N TRP A 100 -9.26 -4.64 16.44
CA TRP A 100 -8.79 -6.01 16.68
C TRP A 100 -8.00 -6.13 17.98
N ILE A 101 -7.40 -5.04 18.38
CA ILE A 101 -6.71 -4.84 19.66
C ILE A 101 -7.15 -3.53 20.29
N THR A 102 -7.05 -3.42 21.62
CA THR A 102 -7.33 -2.12 22.24
C THR A 102 -6.18 -1.14 22.05
N ARG A 103 -6.46 0.14 22.20
CA ARG A 103 -5.46 1.21 22.12
C ARG A 103 -4.35 1.01 23.18
N GLU A 104 -4.72 0.59 24.37
CA GLU A 104 -3.79 0.31 25.47
C GLU A 104 -2.86 -0.87 25.13
N GLN A 105 -3.40 -1.95 24.56
CA GLN A 105 -2.62 -3.09 24.10
C GLN A 105 -1.60 -2.69 23.03
N ALA A 106 -2.02 -1.84 22.06
CA ALA A 106 -1.14 -1.31 21.03
C ALA A 106 -0.01 -0.48 21.63
N VAL A 107 -0.32 0.47 22.54
CA VAL A 107 0.67 1.32 23.23
C VAL A 107 1.64 0.47 24.03
N GLN A 108 1.15 -0.54 24.77
CA GLN A 108 2.00 -1.44 25.53
C GLN A 108 2.99 -2.21 24.63
N ARG A 109 2.51 -2.75 23.49
CA ARG A 109 3.36 -3.46 22.54
C ARG A 109 4.39 -2.52 21.90
N LEU A 110 3.99 -1.32 21.49
CA LEU A 110 4.88 -0.34 20.88
C LEU A 110 5.92 0.19 21.89
N THR A 111 5.54 0.42 23.14
CA THR A 111 6.48 0.80 24.19
C THR A 111 7.55 -0.27 24.38
N LYS A 112 7.16 -1.57 24.38
CA LYS A 112 8.11 -2.69 24.46
C LYS A 112 9.09 -2.67 23.28
N ILE A 113 8.60 -2.52 22.05
CA ILE A 113 9.42 -2.46 20.84
C ILE A 113 10.39 -1.28 20.91
N VAL A 114 9.89 -0.09 21.19
CA VAL A 114 10.67 1.15 21.22
C VAL A 114 11.74 1.12 22.32
N SER A 115 11.41 0.60 23.51
CA SER A 115 12.38 0.42 24.58
C SER A 115 13.49 -0.57 24.17
N PHE A 116 13.15 -1.67 23.50
CA PHE A 116 14.15 -2.61 23.01
C PHE A 116 15.06 -1.97 21.96
N LEU A 117 14.51 -1.26 20.99
CA LEU A 117 15.27 -0.55 19.96
C LEU A 117 16.22 0.50 20.56
N LYS A 118 15.76 1.22 21.58
CA LYS A 118 16.53 2.28 22.24
C LYS A 118 17.65 1.73 23.13
N ASP A 119 17.34 0.71 23.93
CA ASP A 119 18.17 0.33 25.08
C ASP A 119 19.02 -0.93 24.84
N LYS A 120 18.65 -1.78 23.84
CA LYS A 120 19.31 -3.08 23.61
C LYS A 120 20.11 -3.15 22.32
N THR A 121 19.76 -2.35 21.30
CA THR A 121 20.41 -2.45 19.99
C THR A 121 21.76 -1.71 19.97
N GLU A 122 22.59 -2.07 19.00
CA GLU A 122 23.92 -1.48 18.80
C GLU A 122 23.88 -0.19 17.96
N ARG A 123 22.71 0.42 17.75
CA ARG A 123 22.50 1.57 16.86
C ARG A 123 23.47 2.74 17.12
N ASN A 124 23.90 2.97 18.35
CA ASN A 124 24.89 4.01 18.66
C ASN A 124 26.26 3.78 17.99
N ARG A 125 26.61 2.52 17.70
CA ARG A 125 27.81 2.15 16.94
C ARG A 125 27.58 2.18 15.43
N LEU A 126 26.31 2.31 14.99
CA LEU A 126 25.84 2.24 13.62
C LEU A 126 25.32 3.60 13.14
N HIS A 127 25.80 4.71 13.72
CA HIS A 127 25.36 6.06 13.37
C HIS A 127 23.85 6.28 13.52
N GLY A 128 23.27 5.68 14.56
CA GLY A 128 21.83 5.75 14.83
C GLY A 128 20.96 4.84 13.96
N ALA A 129 21.51 4.23 12.91
CA ALA A 129 20.82 3.28 12.04
C ALA A 129 20.75 1.88 12.67
N PHE A 130 20.03 0.98 12.03
CA PHE A 130 19.86 -0.41 12.45
C PHE A 130 20.40 -1.37 11.38
N PRO A 131 20.80 -2.58 11.76
CA PRO A 131 21.21 -3.60 10.79
C PRO A 131 19.98 -4.21 10.12
N HIS A 132 20.18 -4.96 9.05
CA HIS A 132 19.13 -5.72 8.37
C HIS A 132 18.43 -6.68 9.34
N TRP A 133 19.23 -7.47 10.07
CA TRP A 133 18.76 -8.44 11.05
C TRP A 133 19.34 -8.22 12.44
N LEU A 134 18.53 -8.50 13.44
CA LEU A 134 18.88 -8.43 14.86
C LEU A 134 18.57 -9.75 15.57
N ASN A 135 19.36 -10.04 16.59
CA ASN A 135 18.97 -11.01 17.59
C ASN A 135 17.86 -10.43 18.47
N GLY A 136 16.68 -11.01 18.44
CA GLY A 136 15.48 -10.47 19.10
C GLY A 136 15.52 -10.49 20.62
N GLU A 137 16.48 -11.20 21.24
CA GLU A 137 16.67 -11.23 22.69
C GLU A 137 17.72 -10.22 23.16
N THR A 138 18.84 -10.14 22.45
CA THR A 138 20.02 -9.37 22.87
C THR A 138 20.16 -8.02 22.18
N GLY A 139 19.51 -7.82 21.04
CA GLY A 139 19.63 -6.61 20.20
C GLY A 139 20.92 -6.56 19.36
N LYS A 140 21.74 -7.63 19.38
CA LYS A 140 22.98 -7.69 18.61
C LYS A 140 22.70 -7.85 17.12
N THR A 141 23.54 -7.24 16.31
CA THR A 141 23.54 -7.39 14.84
C THR A 141 23.73 -8.84 14.44
N ILE A 142 22.91 -9.33 13.51
CA ILE A 142 23.12 -10.58 12.77
C ILE A 142 23.44 -10.19 11.35
N ALA A 143 24.60 -10.64 10.84
CA ALA A 143 25.04 -10.32 9.48
C ALA A 143 24.09 -10.91 8.44
N PHE A 144 23.59 -10.10 7.53
CA PHE A 144 22.83 -10.55 6.36
C PHE A 144 23.77 -11.22 5.32
N SER A 145 24.95 -10.66 5.16
CA SER A 145 26.04 -11.20 4.35
C SER A 145 27.41 -10.86 4.99
N PRO A 146 28.52 -11.41 4.51
CA PRO A 146 29.83 -11.21 5.15
C PRO A 146 30.24 -9.76 5.40
N LYS A 147 29.85 -8.82 4.51
CA LYS A 147 30.14 -7.40 4.66
C LYS A 147 28.93 -6.57 5.09
N ASP A 148 27.77 -7.17 5.15
CA ASP A 148 26.52 -6.60 5.64
C ASP A 148 26.29 -7.06 7.09
N ASN A 149 27.22 -6.64 7.97
CA ASN A 149 27.23 -6.91 9.39
C ASN A 149 27.14 -5.64 10.22
N GLY A 150 26.52 -4.62 9.68
CA GLY A 150 26.42 -3.29 10.30
C GLY A 150 25.10 -2.61 9.97
N ALA A 151 25.17 -1.33 9.68
CA ALA A 151 24.01 -0.50 9.37
C ALA A 151 23.45 -0.77 7.96
N ASP A 152 22.15 -0.92 7.88
CA ASP A 152 21.34 -0.90 6.65
C ASP A 152 20.40 0.30 6.72
N ILE A 153 20.67 1.34 5.90
CA ILE A 153 19.90 2.59 5.97
C ILE A 153 18.52 2.44 5.32
N VAL A 154 18.32 1.47 4.44
CA VAL A 154 17.05 1.20 3.77
C VAL A 154 16.10 0.48 4.74
N GLU A 155 16.55 -0.60 5.37
CA GLU A 155 15.80 -1.28 6.43
C GLU A 155 15.48 -0.32 7.59
N THR A 156 16.46 0.52 7.97
CA THR A 156 16.25 1.59 8.95
C THR A 156 15.13 2.52 8.52
N SER A 157 15.06 2.89 7.24
CA SER A 157 14.02 3.80 6.76
C SER A 157 12.61 3.22 6.88
N PHE A 158 12.43 1.94 6.60
CA PHE A 158 11.15 1.25 6.79
C PHE A 158 10.75 1.18 8.27
N LEU A 159 11.73 0.96 9.16
CA LEU A 159 11.47 1.01 10.60
C LEU A 159 11.02 2.41 11.04
N ILE A 160 11.72 3.45 10.61
CA ILE A 160 11.39 4.85 10.94
C ILE A 160 10.03 5.24 10.36
N GLU A 161 9.70 4.83 9.15
CA GLU A 161 8.37 5.04 8.54
C GLU A 161 7.25 4.52 9.47
N GLY A 162 7.36 3.26 9.92
CA GLY A 162 6.41 2.67 10.85
C GLY A 162 6.35 3.40 12.21
N LEU A 163 7.51 3.80 12.75
CA LEU A 163 7.59 4.55 14.01
C LEU A 163 6.94 5.93 13.89
N LEU A 164 7.16 6.67 12.79
CA LEU A 164 6.52 7.98 12.57
C LEU A 164 5.00 7.86 12.38
N ILE A 165 4.52 6.82 11.71
CA ILE A 165 3.08 6.52 11.64
C ILE A 165 2.50 6.31 13.03
N ALA A 166 3.16 5.50 13.87
CA ALA A 166 2.73 5.28 15.25
C ALA A 166 2.79 6.57 16.08
N ARG A 167 3.85 7.38 15.94
CA ARG A 167 3.98 8.70 16.58
C ARG A 167 2.81 9.61 16.27
N ALA A 168 2.38 9.62 15.01
CA ALA A 168 1.26 10.47 14.56
C ALA A 168 -0.11 9.96 15.03
N TYR A 169 -0.28 8.65 15.22
CA TYR A 169 -1.55 8.06 15.62
C TYR A 169 -1.81 8.17 17.14
N PHE A 170 -0.80 7.90 17.97
CA PHE A 170 -0.93 7.87 19.43
C PHE A 170 -0.67 9.25 20.03
N MET A 171 -1.70 10.12 20.05
CA MET A 171 -1.60 11.53 20.44
C MET A 171 -2.09 11.84 21.87
N GLY A 172 -2.42 10.82 22.67
CA GLY A 172 -2.83 10.98 24.06
C GLY A 172 -1.70 11.39 25.01
N ASN A 173 -2.03 11.63 26.27
CA ASN A 173 -1.09 11.98 27.34
C ASN A 173 -0.48 10.72 28.00
N GLY A 174 0.45 10.91 28.91
CA GLY A 174 1.04 9.84 29.72
C GLY A 174 1.88 8.85 28.90
N ALA A 175 1.46 7.58 28.83
CA ALA A 175 2.21 6.53 28.12
C ALA A 175 2.37 6.82 26.62
N GLU A 176 1.35 7.37 25.98
CA GLU A 176 1.43 7.76 24.57
C GLU A 176 2.39 8.94 24.35
N GLU A 177 2.39 9.90 25.25
CA GLU A 177 3.33 11.02 25.21
C GLU A 177 4.78 10.54 25.38
N GLN A 178 5.03 9.59 26.31
CA GLN A 178 6.35 8.99 26.47
C GLN A 178 6.76 8.20 25.22
N LEU A 179 5.85 7.42 24.65
CA LEU A 179 6.09 6.69 23.40
C LEU A 179 6.51 7.63 22.27
N ARG A 180 5.82 8.77 22.10
CA ARG A 180 6.19 9.78 21.09
C ARG A 180 7.58 10.38 21.35
N ARG A 181 7.93 10.67 22.60
CA ARG A 181 9.28 11.18 22.94
C ARG A 181 10.37 10.17 22.59
N ASP A 182 10.15 8.91 22.92
CA ASP A 182 11.14 7.86 22.67
C ASP A 182 11.29 7.59 21.15
N ILE A 183 10.19 7.58 20.40
CA ILE A 183 10.22 7.50 18.92
C ILE A 183 10.97 8.70 18.35
N THR A 184 10.69 9.91 18.81
CA THR A 184 11.37 11.12 18.34
C THR A 184 12.88 11.06 18.64
N GLY A 185 13.29 10.50 19.78
CA GLY A 185 14.70 10.27 20.08
C GLY A 185 15.36 9.33 19.07
N ILE A 186 14.74 8.19 18.76
CA ILE A 186 15.26 7.25 17.75
C ILE A 186 15.35 7.93 16.37
N TRP A 187 14.31 8.65 15.96
CA TRP A 187 14.27 9.38 14.69
C TRP A 187 15.41 10.41 14.58
N ASN A 188 15.63 11.19 15.63
CA ASN A 188 16.66 12.24 15.66
C ASN A 188 18.09 11.69 15.64
N ASP A 189 18.30 10.49 16.15
CA ASP A 189 19.63 9.90 16.29
C ASP A 189 20.17 9.29 14.99
N VAL A 190 19.34 9.06 13.98
CA VAL A 190 19.80 8.50 12.69
C VAL A 190 20.60 9.56 11.93
N ASP A 191 21.90 9.30 11.74
CA ASP A 191 22.78 10.16 10.96
C ASP A 191 22.71 9.83 9.47
N TRP A 192 21.65 10.30 8.83
CA TRP A 192 21.43 10.11 7.39
C TRP A 192 22.58 10.68 6.54
N ASN A 193 23.15 11.79 6.98
CA ASN A 193 24.25 12.44 6.25
C ASN A 193 25.51 11.58 6.23
N TRP A 194 25.76 10.75 7.26
CA TRP A 194 26.86 9.79 7.27
C TRP A 194 26.85 8.89 6.03
N PHE A 195 25.68 8.44 5.62
CA PHE A 195 25.50 7.53 4.49
C PHE A 195 25.71 8.18 3.12
N THR A 196 25.97 9.48 3.05
CA THR A 196 26.47 10.13 1.85
C THR A 196 27.99 9.96 1.66
N LYS A 197 28.68 9.39 2.64
CA LYS A 197 30.16 9.25 2.66
C LYS A 197 30.91 10.57 2.49
N GLY A 198 30.26 11.69 2.83
CA GLY A 198 30.79 13.04 2.61
C GLY A 198 30.75 13.54 1.16
N GLU A 199 30.23 12.76 0.21
CA GLU A 199 30.13 13.12 -1.20
C GLU A 199 28.94 14.05 -1.48
N ASN A 200 27.93 14.01 -0.60
CA ASN A 200 26.70 14.83 -0.65
C ASN A 200 25.91 14.70 -1.98
N ASP A 201 25.96 13.52 -2.58
CA ASP A 201 25.35 13.22 -3.87
C ASP A 201 24.78 11.79 -3.96
N GLY A 202 24.04 11.36 -2.97
CA GLY A 202 23.39 10.06 -2.88
C GLY A 202 23.71 9.32 -1.60
N LEU A 203 22.94 8.30 -1.30
CA LEU A 203 23.10 7.46 -0.11
C LEU A 203 23.75 6.13 -0.47
N TYR A 204 24.65 5.66 0.37
CA TYR A 204 25.16 4.31 0.33
C TYR A 204 24.29 3.44 1.23
N TRP A 205 23.92 2.24 0.75
CA TRP A 205 22.96 1.34 1.40
C TRP A 205 23.48 0.80 2.73
N HIS A 206 24.75 0.38 2.77
CA HIS A 206 25.34 -0.32 3.90
C HIS A 206 26.57 0.40 4.43
N TRP A 207 26.74 0.34 5.74
CA TRP A 207 27.96 0.72 6.42
C TRP A 207 28.27 -0.31 7.54
N SER A 208 29.51 -0.75 7.61
CA SER A 208 29.96 -1.73 8.59
C SER A 208 31.04 -1.13 9.50
N PRO A 209 31.00 -1.36 10.81
CA PRO A 209 32.10 -0.98 11.69
C PRO A 209 33.42 -1.71 11.38
N ASP A 210 33.36 -2.85 10.70
CA ASP A 210 34.54 -3.66 10.36
C ASP A 210 35.04 -3.37 8.94
N TYR A 211 34.15 -3.03 8.01
CA TYR A 211 34.45 -2.91 6.56
C TYR A 211 34.14 -1.50 6.00
N GLY A 212 33.63 -0.57 6.81
CA GLY A 212 33.22 0.74 6.33
C GLY A 212 32.18 0.67 5.22
N PHE A 213 32.41 1.37 4.13
CA PHE A 213 31.56 1.36 2.93
C PHE A 213 32.02 0.37 1.85
N ASP A 214 32.67 -0.72 2.21
CA ASP A 214 33.27 -1.68 1.25
C ASP A 214 32.26 -2.34 0.31
N MET A 215 30.98 -2.48 0.69
CA MET A 215 29.94 -2.96 -0.22
C MET A 215 29.71 -1.98 -1.38
N ASN A 216 30.02 -0.70 -1.18
CA ASN A 216 30.01 0.38 -2.17
C ASN A 216 28.73 0.45 -3.02
N MET A 217 27.59 0.08 -2.43
CA MET A 217 26.29 0.08 -3.08
C MET A 217 25.60 1.44 -2.90
N LYS A 218 25.76 2.29 -3.88
CA LYS A 218 25.11 3.61 -3.90
C LYS A 218 23.71 3.50 -4.48
N ILE A 219 22.71 4.06 -3.79
CA ILE A 219 21.30 3.91 -4.12
C ILE A 219 20.94 4.89 -5.25
N GLN A 220 20.48 4.37 -6.38
CA GLN A 220 20.10 5.15 -7.54
C GLN A 220 18.96 4.46 -8.32
N GLY A 221 18.11 5.25 -8.95
CA GLY A 221 17.00 4.76 -9.75
C GLY A 221 15.75 4.47 -8.93
N PHE A 222 14.60 4.35 -9.60
CA PHE A 222 13.34 4.08 -8.92
C PHE A 222 13.30 2.64 -8.41
N ASN A 223 13.31 2.53 -7.11
CA ASN A 223 13.21 1.29 -6.35
C ASN A 223 12.46 1.55 -5.03
N GLU A 224 12.55 0.63 -4.08
CA GLU A 224 11.92 0.71 -2.75
C GLU A 224 12.41 1.88 -1.88
N CYS A 225 13.53 2.50 -2.23
CA CYS A 225 14.22 3.48 -1.37
C CYS A 225 13.67 4.91 -1.46
N MET A 226 12.47 5.12 -2.02
CA MET A 226 11.90 6.48 -2.06
C MET A 226 11.71 7.05 -0.65
N VAL A 227 11.16 6.26 0.29
CA VAL A 227 10.99 6.70 1.67
C VAL A 227 12.33 6.93 2.37
N THR A 228 13.37 6.17 2.00
CA THR A 228 14.73 6.35 2.52
C THR A 228 15.24 7.77 2.22
N TYR A 229 15.12 8.19 0.97
CA TYR A 229 15.52 9.54 0.56
C TYR A 229 14.61 10.63 1.14
N VAL A 230 13.29 10.40 1.19
CA VAL A 230 12.36 11.35 1.80
C VAL A 230 12.68 11.54 3.29
N LEU A 231 12.90 10.47 4.05
CA LEU A 231 13.30 10.56 5.46
C LEU A 231 14.66 11.23 5.62
N ALA A 232 15.62 10.90 4.78
CA ALA A 232 16.95 11.49 4.83
C ALA A 232 16.93 13.02 4.64
N VAL A 233 16.12 13.56 3.71
CA VAL A 233 15.95 15.01 3.58
C VAL A 233 15.04 15.62 4.65
N SER A 234 14.21 14.80 5.31
CA SER A 234 13.29 15.22 6.37
C SER A 234 13.94 15.29 7.76
N SER A 235 15.12 14.68 7.94
CA SER A 235 15.76 14.58 9.24
C SER A 235 15.94 15.96 9.89
N PRO A 236 15.48 16.16 11.13
CA PRO A 236 15.63 17.45 11.81
C PRO A 236 17.04 17.70 12.33
N THR A 237 17.89 16.67 12.41
CA THR A 237 19.21 16.71 13.02
C THR A 237 20.35 16.49 12.03
N HIS A 238 20.21 15.50 11.13
CA HIS A 238 21.25 15.06 10.19
C HIS A 238 20.70 14.93 8.76
N PRO A 239 20.09 16.00 8.20
CA PRO A 239 19.48 15.91 6.88
C PRO A 239 20.52 15.83 5.77
N ILE A 240 20.17 15.15 4.69
CA ILE A 240 20.86 15.26 3.41
C ILE A 240 20.32 16.44 2.58
N THR A 241 21.05 16.82 1.54
CA THR A 241 20.63 17.91 0.66
C THR A 241 19.75 17.43 -0.48
N ARG A 242 19.03 18.37 -1.14
CA ARG A 242 18.32 18.10 -2.40
C ARG A 242 19.25 17.52 -3.48
N ARG A 243 20.51 17.86 -3.48
CA ARG A 243 21.49 17.31 -4.44
C ARG A 243 21.59 15.79 -4.31
N ALA A 244 21.59 15.26 -3.08
CA ALA A 244 21.61 13.82 -2.86
C ALA A 244 20.30 13.15 -3.35
N TYR A 245 19.15 13.77 -3.11
CA TYR A 245 17.88 13.30 -3.66
C TYR A 245 17.90 13.31 -5.20
N ASN A 246 18.43 14.35 -5.83
CA ASN A 246 18.55 14.43 -7.29
C ASN A 246 19.50 13.35 -7.86
N TYR A 247 20.44 12.84 -7.09
CA TYR A 247 21.25 11.70 -7.51
C TYR A 247 20.37 10.42 -7.63
N TRP A 248 19.50 10.16 -6.67
CA TRP A 248 18.58 9.02 -6.72
C TRP A 248 17.67 9.10 -7.95
N THR A 249 17.17 10.27 -8.29
CA THR A 249 16.28 10.52 -9.44
C THR A 249 17.02 10.62 -10.78
N SER A 250 18.26 10.17 -10.88
CA SER A 250 19.10 10.26 -12.07
C SER A 250 19.46 8.88 -12.64
N GLY A 251 20.08 8.88 -13.82
CA GLY A 251 20.60 7.68 -14.47
C GLY A 251 19.54 6.84 -15.18
N GLU A 252 19.97 5.70 -15.71
CA GLU A 252 19.12 4.79 -16.52
C GLU A 252 17.96 4.18 -15.75
N GLY A 253 18.10 4.06 -14.44
CA GLY A 253 17.05 3.56 -13.55
C GLY A 253 15.93 4.57 -13.27
N TYR A 254 15.97 5.76 -13.90
CA TYR A 254 14.97 6.82 -13.71
C TYR A 254 14.55 7.44 -15.04
N THR A 255 14.32 6.61 -16.07
CA THR A 255 13.95 7.02 -17.43
C THR A 255 12.55 6.57 -17.80
N ASP A 256 11.95 7.32 -18.73
CA ASP A 256 10.64 6.98 -19.28
C ASP A 256 10.78 5.82 -20.26
N ARG A 257 9.87 4.85 -20.16
CA ARG A 257 9.87 3.61 -20.97
C ARG A 257 8.46 3.21 -21.36
N VAL A 258 8.37 2.21 -22.22
CA VAL A 258 7.09 1.55 -22.57
C VAL A 258 7.29 0.05 -22.46
N TYR A 259 6.45 -0.62 -21.67
CA TYR A 259 6.43 -2.08 -21.54
C TYR A 259 5.01 -2.59 -21.73
N ASN A 260 4.83 -3.64 -22.54
CA ASN A 260 3.52 -4.22 -22.83
C ASN A 260 2.47 -3.16 -23.27
N GLY A 261 2.91 -2.12 -24.01
CA GLY A 261 2.06 -1.01 -24.43
C GLY A 261 1.81 0.07 -23.35
N TYR A 262 2.24 -0.12 -22.13
CA TYR A 262 2.08 0.86 -21.04
C TYR A 262 3.25 1.84 -20.95
N PRO A 263 3.03 3.16 -21.16
CA PRO A 263 4.04 4.16 -20.93
C PRO A 263 4.21 4.43 -19.43
N ILE A 264 5.43 4.32 -18.93
CA ILE A 264 5.76 4.55 -17.52
C ILE A 264 6.89 5.56 -17.40
N GLN A 265 6.73 6.51 -16.47
CA GLN A 265 7.78 7.48 -16.10
C GLN A 265 8.68 6.90 -15.01
N ALA A 266 9.96 7.29 -15.02
CA ALA A 266 10.93 6.95 -13.99
C ALA A 266 10.99 5.44 -13.69
N SER A 267 11.41 4.64 -14.66
CA SER A 267 11.40 3.19 -14.57
C SER A 267 12.81 2.60 -14.57
N MET A 268 13.04 1.67 -13.66
CA MET A 268 14.10 0.66 -13.77
C MET A 268 13.83 -0.26 -14.96
N PHE A 269 14.84 -1.05 -15.36
CA PHE A 269 14.67 -2.04 -16.43
C PHE A 269 13.47 -2.96 -16.10
N TYR A 270 12.57 -3.09 -17.03
CA TYR A 270 11.30 -3.81 -16.94
C TYR A 270 10.51 -3.55 -15.64
N THR A 271 10.61 -2.36 -15.09
CA THR A 271 9.96 -1.84 -13.87
C THR A 271 10.39 -2.48 -12.54
N GLY A 272 11.10 -3.59 -12.54
CA GLY A 272 11.48 -4.32 -11.33
C GLY A 272 10.33 -5.04 -10.62
N PRO A 273 10.57 -5.57 -9.42
CA PRO A 273 9.58 -6.27 -8.59
C PRO A 273 8.53 -5.32 -8.03
N LEU A 274 7.36 -5.87 -7.64
CA LEU A 274 6.23 -5.04 -7.17
C LEU A 274 6.43 -4.43 -5.77
N PHE A 275 7.32 -4.95 -4.95
CA PHE A 275 7.60 -4.32 -3.66
C PHE A 275 8.12 -2.87 -3.80
N PHE A 276 8.69 -2.49 -4.96
CA PHE A 276 9.08 -1.12 -5.28
C PHE A 276 7.93 -0.10 -5.17
N VAL A 277 6.69 -0.55 -5.36
CA VAL A 277 5.50 0.30 -5.25
C VAL A 277 4.71 0.07 -3.96
N HIS A 278 5.22 -0.78 -3.06
CA HIS A 278 4.57 -1.07 -1.79
C HIS A 278 5.30 -0.46 -0.60
N TYR A 279 6.58 -0.80 -0.41
CA TYR A 279 7.30 -0.54 0.85
C TYR A 279 7.35 0.95 1.20
N SER A 280 7.88 1.79 0.33
CA SER A 280 7.87 3.24 0.53
C SER A 280 6.48 3.86 0.58
N PHE A 281 5.49 3.19 -0.03
CA PHE A 281 4.12 3.72 -0.14
C PHE A 281 3.18 3.17 0.93
N ILE A 282 3.70 2.57 1.97
CA ILE A 282 2.96 2.33 3.21
C ILE A 282 2.65 3.67 3.88
N GLY A 283 3.61 4.58 3.98
CA GLY A 283 3.45 5.91 4.55
C GLY A 283 3.31 7.03 3.52
N LEU A 284 4.05 6.97 2.41
CA LEU A 284 3.98 7.99 1.36
C LEU A 284 2.69 7.84 0.52
N ASP A 285 1.85 8.87 0.48
CA ASP A 285 0.64 8.89 -0.35
C ASP A 285 0.98 9.25 -1.80
N PRO A 286 1.02 8.28 -2.72
CA PRO A 286 1.37 8.55 -4.11
C PRO A 286 0.37 9.48 -4.83
N LYS A 287 -0.84 9.64 -4.30
CA LYS A 287 -1.87 10.57 -4.83
C LYS A 287 -1.50 12.03 -4.59
N GLN A 288 -0.67 12.29 -3.57
CA GLN A 288 -0.20 13.63 -3.19
C GLN A 288 1.21 13.94 -3.74
N MET A 289 1.77 13.07 -4.58
CA MET A 289 3.17 13.13 -4.95
C MET A 289 3.37 13.20 -6.46
N SER A 290 4.09 14.24 -6.87
CA SER A 290 4.74 14.43 -8.17
C SER A 290 6.03 15.19 -7.95
N ASP A 291 6.95 15.13 -8.90
CA ASP A 291 8.16 15.93 -8.90
C ASP A 291 8.53 16.34 -10.34
N ASP A 292 9.76 16.82 -10.53
CA ASP A 292 10.23 17.24 -11.86
C ASP A 292 10.50 16.06 -12.82
N TYR A 293 10.51 14.82 -12.30
CA TYR A 293 10.80 13.57 -13.03
C TYR A 293 9.55 12.75 -13.29
N VAL A 294 8.65 12.68 -12.29
CA VAL A 294 7.37 11.97 -12.36
C VAL A 294 6.25 13.01 -12.37
N THR A 295 6.16 13.74 -13.49
CA THR A 295 5.25 14.89 -13.65
C THR A 295 3.77 14.50 -13.66
N ARG A 296 3.45 13.26 -14.08
CA ARG A 296 2.09 12.69 -14.07
C ARG A 296 1.66 12.19 -12.68
N GLY A 297 2.57 12.20 -11.70
CA GLY A 297 2.36 11.76 -10.33
C GLY A 297 2.67 10.29 -10.08
N TYR A 298 3.09 10.02 -8.84
CA TYR A 298 3.51 8.67 -8.42
C TYR A 298 2.35 7.68 -8.34
N TRP A 299 1.12 8.15 -8.14
CA TRP A 299 -0.07 7.29 -8.24
C TRP A 299 -0.17 6.62 -9.60
N VAL A 300 -0.11 7.44 -10.64
CA VAL A 300 -0.15 6.98 -12.03
C VAL A 300 0.97 5.99 -12.30
N ARG A 301 2.17 6.34 -11.86
CA ARG A 301 3.34 5.51 -12.05
C ARG A 301 3.20 4.14 -11.40
N ASN A 302 2.71 4.09 -10.14
CA ASN A 302 2.58 2.84 -9.38
C ASN A 302 1.47 1.94 -9.92
N VAL A 303 0.31 2.51 -10.30
CA VAL A 303 -0.74 1.78 -11.04
C VAL A 303 -0.17 1.18 -12.32
N THR A 304 0.58 1.98 -13.09
CA THR A 304 1.19 1.55 -14.34
C THR A 304 2.18 0.38 -14.12
N GLN A 305 3.04 0.46 -13.11
CA GLN A 305 3.98 -0.64 -12.80
C GLN A 305 3.23 -1.92 -12.44
N THR A 306 2.18 -1.83 -11.64
CA THR A 306 1.35 -2.98 -11.28
C THR A 306 0.71 -3.62 -12.53
N LEU A 307 0.17 -2.80 -13.43
CA LEU A 307 -0.42 -3.27 -14.68
C LEU A 307 0.62 -3.88 -15.63
N ILE A 308 1.84 -3.33 -15.72
CA ILE A 308 2.94 -3.90 -16.51
C ILE A 308 3.33 -5.28 -15.97
N ASN A 309 3.49 -5.44 -14.65
CA ASN A 309 3.82 -6.73 -14.05
C ASN A 309 2.73 -7.78 -14.35
N ARG A 310 1.47 -7.40 -14.23
CA ARG A 310 0.35 -8.28 -14.60
C ARG A 310 0.34 -8.59 -16.10
N ALA A 311 0.53 -7.61 -16.97
CA ALA A 311 0.54 -7.79 -18.42
C ALA A 311 1.71 -8.68 -18.86
N TYR A 312 2.90 -8.53 -18.25
CA TYR A 312 4.01 -9.45 -18.48
C TYR A 312 3.57 -10.90 -18.21
N CYS A 313 2.98 -11.15 -17.05
CA CYS A 313 2.51 -12.50 -16.68
C CYS A 313 1.50 -13.07 -17.69
N LEU A 314 0.61 -12.24 -18.26
CA LEU A 314 -0.45 -12.69 -19.13
C LEU A 314 -0.03 -12.84 -20.61
N GLU A 315 0.92 -12.04 -21.07
CA GLU A 315 1.15 -11.81 -22.50
C GLU A 315 2.57 -12.18 -22.93
N THR A 316 3.57 -12.01 -22.04
CA THR A 316 4.99 -12.10 -22.38
C THR A 316 5.68 -13.30 -21.75
N ALA A 317 5.31 -13.66 -20.52
CA ALA A 317 5.93 -14.75 -19.79
C ALA A 317 5.79 -16.11 -20.53
N PRO A 318 6.73 -17.04 -20.34
CA PRO A 318 6.62 -18.39 -20.88
C PRO A 318 5.29 -19.06 -20.49
N LYS A 319 4.59 -19.64 -21.44
CA LYS A 319 3.26 -20.27 -21.22
C LYS A 319 3.30 -21.39 -20.19
N GLU A 320 4.42 -22.08 -20.08
CA GLU A 320 4.69 -23.12 -19.07
C GLU A 320 4.65 -22.59 -17.64
N ASN A 321 4.82 -21.28 -17.39
CA ASN A 321 4.67 -20.68 -16.08
C ASN A 321 3.22 -20.66 -15.60
N ARG A 322 2.26 -20.87 -16.52
CA ARG A 322 0.81 -21.03 -16.26
C ARG A 322 0.16 -19.79 -15.62
N TYR A 323 0.79 -18.60 -15.77
CA TYR A 323 0.20 -17.36 -15.31
C TYR A 323 -1.16 -17.09 -15.96
N SER A 324 -2.03 -16.40 -15.23
CA SER A 324 -3.39 -16.11 -15.69
C SER A 324 -3.94 -14.85 -15.05
N GLN A 325 -5.13 -14.44 -15.41
CA GLN A 325 -5.81 -13.27 -14.81
C GLN A 325 -5.94 -13.35 -13.28
N VAL A 326 -5.94 -14.54 -12.72
CA VAL A 326 -6.09 -14.82 -11.29
C VAL A 326 -4.83 -15.44 -10.65
N TYR A 327 -3.74 -15.54 -11.42
CA TYR A 327 -2.46 -16.08 -10.98
C TYR A 327 -1.33 -15.26 -11.61
N TRP A 328 -0.98 -14.17 -10.94
CA TRP A 328 0.03 -13.21 -11.35
C TRP A 328 0.61 -12.49 -10.13
N GLY A 329 1.73 -11.80 -10.32
CA GLY A 329 2.36 -10.95 -9.31
C GLY A 329 3.76 -11.42 -8.99
N LEU A 330 4.76 -10.73 -9.57
CA LEU A 330 6.18 -10.98 -9.37
C LEU A 330 6.75 -9.95 -8.40
N THR A 331 7.33 -10.45 -7.32
CA THR A 331 8.03 -9.65 -6.31
C THR A 331 9.05 -10.54 -5.60
N ALA A 332 9.82 -9.98 -4.67
CA ALA A 332 10.68 -10.76 -3.79
C ALA A 332 9.84 -11.77 -3.01
N SER A 333 10.31 -13.01 -2.95
CA SER A 333 9.65 -14.10 -2.21
C SER A 333 10.51 -15.37 -2.18
N ASP A 334 10.08 -16.34 -1.41
CA ASP A 334 10.60 -17.69 -1.55
C ASP A 334 10.31 -18.23 -2.96
N ILE A 335 11.24 -19.00 -3.49
CA ILE A 335 11.10 -19.79 -4.71
C ILE A 335 11.46 -21.25 -4.41
N GLN A 336 11.20 -22.16 -5.34
CA GLN A 336 11.64 -23.54 -5.18
C GLN A 336 13.17 -23.60 -5.04
N GLY A 337 13.63 -23.87 -3.80
CA GLY A 337 15.05 -24.02 -3.49
C GLY A 337 15.80 -22.76 -3.06
N GLY A 338 15.10 -21.64 -2.80
CA GLY A 338 15.75 -20.42 -2.34
C GLY A 338 14.80 -19.23 -2.17
N TYR A 339 15.37 -18.04 -2.25
CA TYR A 339 14.68 -16.74 -2.22
C TYR A 339 15.25 -15.83 -3.32
N THR A 340 14.40 -15.06 -3.97
CA THR A 340 14.84 -14.09 -4.99
C THR A 340 13.85 -12.93 -5.15
N ALA A 341 14.34 -11.80 -5.64
CA ALA A 341 13.51 -10.68 -6.07
C ALA A 341 12.97 -10.93 -7.48
N SER A 342 11.90 -11.73 -7.58
CA SER A 342 11.27 -12.05 -8.86
C SER A 342 10.67 -10.78 -9.50
N ALA A 343 10.91 -10.61 -10.80
CA ALA A 343 10.44 -9.49 -11.60
C ALA A 343 10.26 -9.97 -13.05
N PRO A 344 9.69 -9.18 -13.97
CA PRO A 344 9.59 -9.56 -15.37
C PRO A 344 10.91 -9.91 -16.05
N ASP A 345 12.02 -9.29 -15.63
CA ASP A 345 13.38 -9.57 -16.10
C ASP A 345 14.14 -10.62 -15.25
N ASN A 346 13.51 -11.10 -14.17
CA ASN A 346 14.02 -12.12 -13.26
C ASN A 346 12.89 -13.09 -12.87
N ASP A 347 12.27 -13.74 -13.85
CA ASP A 347 11.10 -14.61 -13.67
C ASP A 347 11.50 -16.04 -13.33
N HIS A 348 11.06 -16.51 -12.17
CA HIS A 348 11.28 -17.86 -11.64
C HIS A 348 10.02 -18.74 -11.67
N ALA A 349 9.04 -18.42 -12.49
CA ALA A 349 7.75 -19.12 -12.59
C ALA A 349 7.02 -19.23 -11.23
N THR A 350 7.24 -18.26 -10.35
CA THR A 350 6.70 -18.23 -8.99
C THR A 350 6.01 -16.90 -8.77
N VAL A 351 4.79 -16.91 -8.22
CA VAL A 351 4.09 -15.71 -7.78
C VAL A 351 4.09 -15.63 -6.26
N ALA A 352 4.14 -14.41 -5.75
CA ALA A 352 3.95 -14.11 -4.35
C ALA A 352 2.58 -13.44 -4.14
N PRO A 353 1.72 -13.96 -3.27
CA PRO A 353 0.42 -13.33 -2.97
C PRO A 353 0.52 -11.85 -2.63
N THR A 354 1.53 -11.45 -1.86
CA THR A 354 1.75 -10.04 -1.49
C THR A 354 1.85 -9.11 -2.71
N ALA A 355 2.41 -9.57 -3.82
CA ALA A 355 2.54 -8.76 -5.04
C ALA A 355 1.19 -8.21 -5.53
N ALA A 356 0.18 -9.07 -5.60
CA ALA A 356 -1.18 -8.69 -5.98
C ALA A 356 -1.96 -8.08 -4.82
N LEU A 357 -1.85 -8.63 -3.59
CA LEU A 357 -2.67 -8.24 -2.44
C LEU A 357 -2.24 -6.89 -1.85
N SER A 358 -0.92 -6.60 -1.80
CA SER A 358 -0.41 -5.28 -1.42
C SER A 358 -0.63 -4.22 -2.52
N SER A 359 -0.95 -4.65 -3.75
CA SER A 359 -1.39 -3.75 -4.83
C SER A 359 -2.88 -3.38 -4.75
N MET A 360 -3.59 -3.73 -3.68
CA MET A 360 -5.02 -3.42 -3.50
C MET A 360 -5.37 -1.94 -3.76
N PRO A 361 -4.59 -0.94 -3.34
CA PRO A 361 -4.90 0.45 -3.66
C PRO A 361 -4.84 0.75 -5.17
N TYR A 362 -3.96 0.08 -5.90
CA TYR A 362 -3.68 0.37 -7.30
C TYR A 362 -4.59 -0.38 -8.28
N THR A 363 -4.87 -1.64 -7.98
CA THR A 363 -5.62 -2.54 -8.86
C THR A 363 -6.64 -3.39 -8.09
N PRO A 364 -7.59 -2.77 -7.35
CA PRO A 364 -8.44 -3.50 -6.41
C PRO A 364 -9.21 -4.65 -7.05
N GLN A 365 -9.76 -4.47 -8.25
CA GLN A 365 -10.49 -5.52 -8.95
C GLN A 365 -9.60 -6.72 -9.34
N TYR A 366 -8.36 -6.48 -9.78
CA TYR A 366 -7.44 -7.56 -10.13
C TYR A 366 -6.85 -8.23 -8.89
N SER A 367 -6.58 -7.46 -7.85
CA SER A 367 -6.12 -7.95 -6.55
C SER A 367 -7.18 -8.85 -5.89
N MET A 368 -8.45 -8.47 -5.93
CA MET A 368 -9.57 -9.28 -5.44
C MET A 368 -9.73 -10.59 -6.23
N GLN A 369 -9.51 -10.59 -7.54
CA GLN A 369 -9.54 -11.83 -8.33
C GLN A 369 -8.48 -12.84 -7.90
N VAL A 370 -7.26 -12.35 -7.58
CA VAL A 370 -6.19 -13.20 -7.02
C VAL A 370 -6.58 -13.71 -5.63
N LEU A 371 -7.09 -12.84 -4.76
CA LEU A 371 -7.56 -13.23 -3.43
C LEU A 371 -8.62 -14.33 -3.49
N TRP A 372 -9.63 -14.16 -4.32
CA TRP A 372 -10.67 -15.17 -4.56
C TRP A 372 -10.10 -16.49 -5.06
N ASN A 373 -9.15 -16.44 -6.00
CA ASN A 373 -8.53 -17.64 -6.53
C ASN A 373 -7.76 -18.41 -5.45
N ILE A 374 -6.95 -17.70 -4.66
CA ILE A 374 -6.19 -18.32 -3.56
C ILE A 374 -7.16 -18.95 -2.55
N TYR A 375 -8.19 -18.22 -2.13
CA TYR A 375 -9.10 -18.68 -1.09
C TYR A 375 -10.01 -19.83 -1.54
N ASN A 376 -10.53 -19.79 -2.76
CA ASN A 376 -11.48 -20.82 -3.24
C ASN A 376 -10.78 -22.05 -3.83
N ASN A 377 -9.65 -21.87 -4.53
CA ASN A 377 -9.05 -22.96 -5.29
C ASN A 377 -7.78 -23.53 -4.62
N TYR A 378 -7.09 -22.73 -3.80
CA TYR A 378 -5.81 -23.12 -3.20
C TYR A 378 -5.77 -22.99 -1.69
N ARG A 379 -6.89 -22.73 -1.02
CA ARG A 379 -6.95 -22.51 0.43
C ARG A 379 -6.20 -23.56 1.23
N ASN A 380 -6.41 -24.82 0.94
CA ASN A 380 -5.80 -25.94 1.67
C ASN A 380 -4.28 -26.04 1.50
N LYS A 381 -3.71 -25.39 0.46
CA LYS A 381 -2.28 -25.38 0.16
C LYS A 381 -1.64 -24.02 0.49
N MET A 382 -2.41 -22.93 0.43
CA MET A 382 -1.89 -21.55 0.45
C MET A 382 -2.37 -20.70 1.62
N TRP A 383 -3.31 -21.16 2.45
CA TRP A 383 -3.84 -20.35 3.53
C TRP A 383 -3.62 -21.00 4.88
N GLY A 384 -2.84 -20.34 5.75
CA GLY A 384 -2.57 -20.80 7.12
C GLY A 384 -3.06 -19.80 8.17
N LEU A 385 -2.39 -19.78 9.33
CA LEU A 385 -2.80 -18.98 10.49
C LEU A 385 -2.73 -17.47 10.24
N TYR A 386 -1.84 -17.05 9.34
CA TYR A 386 -1.55 -15.63 9.08
C TYR A 386 -1.96 -15.21 7.66
N GLY A 387 -2.93 -15.90 7.06
CA GLY A 387 -3.37 -15.65 5.69
C GLY A 387 -2.61 -16.50 4.66
N PRO A 388 -2.45 -16.01 3.42
CA PRO A 388 -1.73 -16.75 2.40
C PRO A 388 -0.26 -16.88 2.74
N TYR A 389 0.30 -18.08 2.43
CA TYR A 389 1.75 -18.31 2.49
C TYR A 389 2.49 -17.48 1.45
N ASP A 390 3.79 -17.38 1.62
CA ASP A 390 4.67 -16.44 0.93
C ASP A 390 4.64 -16.55 -0.60
N ALA A 391 4.69 -17.75 -1.16
CA ALA A 391 4.80 -17.95 -2.60
C ALA A 391 4.28 -19.30 -3.09
N PHE A 392 3.99 -19.41 -4.40
CA PHE A 392 3.70 -20.68 -5.03
C PHE A 392 3.97 -20.68 -6.54
N SER A 393 4.20 -21.87 -7.10
CA SER A 393 4.42 -22.10 -8.52
C SER A 393 3.52 -23.21 -9.04
N LEU A 394 2.63 -22.88 -9.97
CA LEU A 394 1.79 -23.86 -10.66
C LEU A 394 2.57 -24.65 -11.72
N ARG A 395 3.68 -24.10 -12.24
CA ARG A 395 4.58 -24.81 -13.14
C ARG A 395 5.23 -26.01 -12.45
N TYR A 396 5.66 -25.84 -11.21
CA TYR A 396 6.39 -26.84 -10.45
C TYR A 396 5.53 -27.58 -9.43
N ASP A 397 4.22 -27.31 -9.35
CA ASP A 397 3.32 -27.76 -8.28
C ASP A 397 3.94 -27.58 -6.89
N TRP A 398 4.60 -26.43 -6.70
CA TRP A 398 5.29 -26.07 -5.47
C TRP A 398 4.54 -24.99 -4.71
N PHE A 399 4.45 -25.13 -3.40
CA PHE A 399 3.77 -24.21 -2.51
C PHE A 399 4.65 -23.98 -1.29
N ALA A 400 4.97 -22.74 -0.98
CA ALA A 400 5.63 -22.37 0.26
C ALA A 400 4.75 -22.70 1.47
N ASN A 401 5.40 -22.98 2.60
CA ASN A 401 4.76 -23.09 3.92
C ASN A 401 5.30 -22.03 4.90
N SER A 402 5.97 -21.03 4.35
CA SER A 402 6.58 -19.92 5.06
C SER A 402 5.73 -18.66 4.98
N TYR A 403 5.94 -17.80 5.97
CA TYR A 403 5.61 -16.39 5.96
C TYR A 403 6.89 -15.60 6.18
N LEU A 404 7.08 -14.54 5.45
CA LEU A 404 8.17 -13.59 5.64
C LEU A 404 7.58 -12.26 6.10
N ALA A 405 8.15 -11.65 7.13
CA ALA A 405 7.62 -10.40 7.68
C ALA A 405 7.55 -9.28 6.64
N ILE A 406 8.62 -9.21 5.80
CA ILE A 406 8.77 -8.15 4.80
C ILE A 406 7.71 -8.26 3.69
N ASP A 407 7.17 -9.45 3.44
CA ASP A 407 6.14 -9.71 2.42
C ASP A 407 4.74 -9.74 3.01
N GLN A 408 4.59 -10.26 4.23
CA GLN A 408 3.28 -10.43 4.87
C GLN A 408 2.71 -9.12 5.42
N LEU A 409 3.55 -8.25 5.99
CA LEU A 409 3.10 -7.08 6.73
C LEU A 409 2.73 -5.85 5.86
N PRO A 410 3.20 -5.71 4.62
CA PRO A 410 2.62 -4.75 3.68
C PRO A 410 1.14 -4.99 3.37
N ILE A 411 0.66 -6.25 3.39
CA ILE A 411 -0.73 -6.60 3.06
C ILE A 411 -1.73 -5.82 3.93
N PRO A 412 -1.73 -5.91 5.29
CA PRO A 412 -2.71 -5.19 6.09
C PRO A 412 -2.56 -3.67 5.99
N CYS A 413 -1.34 -3.17 5.78
CA CYS A 413 -1.05 -1.75 5.64
C CYS A 413 -1.63 -1.18 4.34
N MET A 414 -1.38 -1.83 3.21
CA MET A 414 -1.85 -1.39 1.91
C MET A 414 -3.36 -1.56 1.76
N ILE A 415 -3.96 -2.59 2.35
CA ILE A 415 -5.43 -2.72 2.41
C ILE A 415 -6.02 -1.57 3.23
N GLU A 416 -5.40 -1.17 4.35
CA GLU A 416 -5.87 0.00 5.11
C GLU A 416 -5.80 1.29 4.29
N ASN A 417 -4.71 1.48 3.57
CA ASN A 417 -4.56 2.62 2.67
C ASN A 417 -5.60 2.61 1.52
N TYR A 418 -5.93 1.44 1.00
CA TYR A 418 -7.04 1.28 0.07
C TYR A 418 -8.38 1.73 0.68
N ARG A 419 -8.67 1.31 1.91
CA ARG A 419 -9.95 1.53 2.59
C ARG A 419 -10.15 2.96 3.07
N SER A 420 -9.15 3.52 3.73
CA SER A 420 -9.29 4.79 4.46
C SER A 420 -8.18 5.81 4.19
N GLY A 421 -7.03 5.37 3.63
CA GLY A 421 -5.85 6.20 3.50
C GLY A 421 -5.22 6.57 4.85
N LEU A 422 -5.50 5.82 5.92
CA LEU A 422 -5.09 6.15 7.29
C LEU A 422 -3.58 6.36 7.40
N LEU A 423 -2.78 5.36 6.97
CA LEU A 423 -1.33 5.42 7.14
C LEU A 423 -0.73 6.55 6.30
N TRP A 424 -1.22 6.77 5.10
CA TRP A 424 -0.86 7.91 4.25
C TRP A 424 -1.13 9.24 4.95
N LYS A 425 -2.34 9.41 5.51
CA LYS A 425 -2.70 10.64 6.22
C LYS A 425 -1.79 10.90 7.42
N LEU A 426 -1.47 9.85 8.20
CA LEU A 426 -0.62 9.96 9.37
C LEU A 426 0.81 10.33 9.01
N PHE A 427 1.42 9.62 8.06
CA PHE A 427 2.81 9.85 7.67
C PHE A 427 2.99 11.18 6.93
N MET A 428 2.16 11.45 5.91
CA MET A 428 2.20 12.69 5.15
C MET A 428 1.82 13.93 5.98
N GLY A 429 1.09 13.74 7.09
CA GLY A 429 0.75 14.80 8.04
C GLY A 429 1.88 15.16 9.02
N ASP A 430 2.96 14.37 9.07
CA ASP A 430 4.10 14.64 9.95
C ASP A 430 4.86 15.90 9.49
N GLY A 431 5.14 16.82 10.42
CA GLY A 431 5.73 18.12 10.09
C GLY A 431 7.17 18.03 9.55
N ASP A 432 7.95 17.02 9.97
CA ASP A 432 9.29 16.81 9.47
C ASP A 432 9.23 16.25 8.04
N VAL A 433 8.35 15.28 7.80
CA VAL A 433 8.12 14.69 6.47
C VAL A 433 7.67 15.76 5.47
N GLN A 434 6.74 16.64 5.85
CA GLN A 434 6.30 17.74 4.97
C GLN A 434 7.43 18.69 4.58
N LYS A 435 8.31 19.04 5.52
CA LYS A 435 9.51 19.83 5.23
C LYS A 435 10.42 19.12 4.24
N GLY A 436 10.65 17.82 4.45
CA GLY A 436 11.49 17.01 3.59
C GLY A 436 10.95 16.89 2.16
N LEU A 437 9.64 16.64 2.01
CA LEU A 437 8.97 16.63 0.71
C LEU A 437 9.18 17.95 -0.05
N ALA A 438 9.05 19.08 0.66
CA ALA A 438 9.31 20.40 0.07
C ALA A 438 10.76 20.57 -0.36
N VAL A 439 11.75 20.11 0.44
CA VAL A 439 13.18 20.12 0.09
C VAL A 439 13.45 19.23 -1.12
N ALA A 440 12.88 18.04 -1.20
CA ALA A 440 12.98 17.14 -2.34
C ALA A 440 12.31 17.70 -3.61
N GLY A 441 11.44 18.72 -3.47
CA GLY A 441 10.64 19.26 -4.57
C GLY A 441 9.43 18.41 -4.93
N ILE A 442 9.04 17.52 -3.99
CA ILE A 442 7.83 16.70 -4.12
C ILE A 442 6.62 17.55 -3.75
N ARG A 443 5.61 17.53 -4.60
CA ARG A 443 4.40 18.34 -4.50
C ARG A 443 3.20 17.57 -5.03
N PRO A 444 1.96 17.94 -4.64
CA PRO A 444 0.78 17.36 -5.27
C PRO A 444 0.80 17.53 -6.79
N PRO A 445 0.40 16.52 -7.56
CA PRO A 445 0.32 16.64 -9.00
C PRO A 445 -0.76 17.66 -9.41
N VAL A 446 -0.48 18.39 -10.49
CA VAL A 446 -1.46 19.31 -11.08
C VAL A 446 -2.30 18.52 -12.07
N PHE A 447 -3.59 18.42 -11.79
CA PHE A 447 -4.55 17.74 -12.65
C PHE A 447 -5.33 18.72 -13.50
N LYS A 448 -5.58 18.37 -14.75
CA LYS A 448 -6.58 19.04 -15.58
C LYS A 448 -7.97 18.53 -15.23
N THR A 449 -8.96 19.38 -15.38
CA THR A 449 -10.37 18.98 -15.21
C THR A 449 -10.71 17.86 -16.18
N GLY A 450 -11.31 16.77 -15.66
CA GLY A 450 -11.69 15.62 -16.44
C GLY A 450 -11.58 14.31 -15.66
N PHE A 451 -11.70 13.22 -16.36
CA PHE A 451 -11.43 11.88 -15.84
C PHE A 451 -9.91 11.57 -15.91
N PRO A 452 -9.40 10.64 -15.07
CA PRO A 452 -8.00 10.30 -15.09
C PRO A 452 -7.57 9.79 -16.47
N GLU A 453 -6.73 10.54 -17.14
CA GLU A 453 -6.15 10.17 -18.44
C GLU A 453 -5.44 8.79 -18.39
N VAL A 454 -4.89 8.47 -17.24
CA VAL A 454 -4.15 7.25 -16.97
C VAL A 454 -4.94 5.97 -17.20
N VAL A 455 -6.15 5.87 -16.67
CA VAL A 455 -6.92 4.63 -16.76
C VAL A 455 -7.36 4.39 -18.20
N VAL A 456 -7.84 5.44 -18.86
CA VAL A 456 -8.29 5.37 -20.27
C VAL A 456 -7.10 5.10 -21.19
N THR A 457 -5.96 5.76 -20.97
CA THR A 457 -4.77 5.59 -21.83
C THR A 457 -4.13 4.21 -21.65
N LEU A 458 -4.05 3.69 -20.42
CA LEU A 458 -3.43 2.39 -20.16
C LEU A 458 -4.24 1.25 -20.79
N GLU A 459 -5.55 1.27 -20.66
CA GLU A 459 -6.42 0.26 -21.26
C GLU A 459 -6.48 0.37 -22.79
N ALA A 460 -6.47 1.58 -23.32
CA ALA A 460 -6.37 1.82 -24.77
C ALA A 460 -5.05 1.30 -25.36
N ALA A 461 -3.93 1.42 -24.64
CA ALA A 461 -2.61 0.95 -25.09
C ALA A 461 -2.57 -0.57 -25.29
N HIS A 462 -3.38 -1.33 -24.57
CA HIS A 462 -3.47 -2.80 -24.70
C HIS A 462 -4.25 -3.31 -25.92
N GLY A 463 -4.87 -2.45 -26.70
CA GLY A 463 -5.65 -2.84 -27.87
C GLY A 463 -6.90 -3.68 -27.58
N LYS A 464 -7.12 -4.08 -26.33
CA LYS A 464 -8.30 -4.85 -25.90
C LYS A 464 -9.47 -3.97 -25.51
N TYR A 465 -9.22 -2.69 -25.25
CA TYR A 465 -10.18 -1.74 -24.71
C TYR A 465 -10.34 -0.48 -25.57
N VAL A 466 -9.72 -0.41 -26.73
CA VAL A 466 -9.82 0.76 -27.63
C VAL A 466 -11.26 1.04 -28.07
N GLU A 467 -12.07 0.00 -28.16
CA GLU A 467 -13.51 0.07 -28.45
C GLU A 467 -14.36 -0.21 -27.20
N ASP A 468 -13.72 -0.57 -26.08
CA ASP A 468 -14.39 -0.96 -24.86
C ASP A 468 -14.39 0.18 -23.84
N ALA A 469 -15.36 0.10 -22.97
CA ALA A 469 -15.53 1.04 -21.88
C ALA A 469 -14.60 0.71 -20.72
N TYR A 470 -14.34 1.71 -19.89
CA TYR A 470 -13.67 1.54 -18.62
C TYR A 470 -14.47 0.58 -17.73
N ASP A 471 -13.89 -0.59 -17.43
CA ASP A 471 -14.51 -1.59 -16.58
C ASP A 471 -14.53 -1.13 -15.12
N ILE A 472 -15.74 -0.97 -14.60
CA ILE A 472 -15.94 -0.53 -13.22
C ILE A 472 -16.65 -1.64 -12.45
N ARG A 473 -15.99 -2.12 -11.41
CA ARG A 473 -16.56 -3.08 -10.47
C ARG A 473 -16.90 -2.39 -9.15
N ARG A 474 -17.85 -2.94 -8.45
CA ARG A 474 -18.20 -2.45 -7.11
C ARG A 474 -17.05 -2.64 -6.14
N TYR A 475 -16.83 -1.65 -5.31
CA TYR A 475 -15.82 -1.76 -4.26
C TYR A 475 -16.27 -2.72 -3.17
N PRO A 476 -15.40 -3.63 -2.72
CA PRO A 476 -15.78 -4.69 -1.77
C PRO A 476 -16.21 -4.16 -0.41
N ASP A 477 -15.75 -2.99 0.03
CA ASP A 477 -16.06 -2.47 1.36
C ASP A 477 -17.47 -1.88 1.49
N ASN A 478 -18.04 -1.33 0.43
CA ASN A 478 -19.28 -0.57 0.50
C ASN A 478 -20.30 -0.90 -0.59
N GLY A 479 -19.94 -1.76 -1.55
CA GLY A 479 -20.80 -2.15 -2.66
C GLY A 479 -21.09 -1.03 -3.67
N LEU A 480 -20.35 0.08 -3.61
CA LEU A 480 -20.54 1.22 -4.49
C LEU A 480 -19.61 1.15 -5.70
N TYR A 481 -20.04 1.70 -6.81
CA TYR A 481 -19.16 2.08 -7.90
C TYR A 481 -18.44 3.38 -7.52
N MET A 482 -17.14 3.45 -7.80
CA MET A 482 -16.31 4.59 -7.45
C MET A 482 -15.47 4.99 -8.66
N ILE A 483 -15.68 6.21 -9.15
CA ILE A 483 -15.00 6.72 -10.33
C ILE A 483 -14.25 7.98 -9.96
N PRO A 484 -12.91 8.01 -10.05
CA PRO A 484 -12.14 9.21 -9.79
C PRO A 484 -12.32 10.23 -10.91
N TYR A 485 -12.38 11.49 -10.54
CA TYR A 485 -12.38 12.62 -11.47
C TYR A 485 -11.63 13.81 -10.88
N TYR A 486 -11.28 14.79 -11.70
CA TYR A 486 -10.50 15.95 -11.30
C TYR A 486 -11.19 17.24 -11.72
N VAL A 487 -11.07 18.27 -10.88
CA VAL A 487 -11.47 19.64 -11.23
C VAL A 487 -10.38 20.64 -10.84
N GLU A 488 -10.08 21.59 -11.72
CA GLU A 488 -9.10 22.65 -11.46
C GLU A 488 -9.63 23.70 -10.48
N GLN A 489 -10.94 23.86 -10.41
CA GLN A 489 -11.61 24.81 -9.51
C GLN A 489 -12.81 24.14 -8.87
N SER A 490 -12.99 24.37 -7.55
CA SER A 490 -14.15 23.88 -6.81
C SER A 490 -15.45 24.39 -7.43
N GLY A 491 -16.46 23.53 -7.49
CA GLY A 491 -17.74 23.90 -8.08
C GLY A 491 -18.74 22.76 -8.10
N LYS A 492 -19.89 23.01 -8.72
CA LYS A 492 -20.88 21.97 -8.95
C LYS A 492 -20.45 21.13 -10.16
N ALA A 493 -20.36 19.83 -9.97
CA ALA A 493 -20.20 18.83 -11.03
C ALA A 493 -21.52 18.08 -11.20
N VAL A 494 -21.97 17.92 -12.44
CA VAL A 494 -23.17 17.16 -12.80
C VAL A 494 -22.73 15.98 -13.63
N PHE A 495 -23.22 14.79 -13.30
CA PHE A 495 -22.90 13.54 -13.97
C PHE A 495 -24.14 12.93 -14.58
N THR A 496 -24.05 12.53 -15.83
CA THR A 496 -25.09 11.76 -16.49
C THR A 496 -24.51 10.44 -17.03
N ILE A 497 -25.23 9.36 -16.82
CA ILE A 497 -24.91 8.08 -17.44
C ILE A 497 -25.94 7.83 -18.52
N THR A 498 -25.45 7.60 -19.73
CA THR A 498 -26.27 7.39 -20.93
C THR A 498 -25.98 6.01 -21.50
N ASN A 499 -27.02 5.23 -21.82
CA ASN A 499 -26.86 3.93 -22.47
C ASN A 499 -26.50 4.07 -23.96
N ARG A 500 -26.32 2.93 -24.68
CA ARG A 500 -25.99 2.91 -26.11
C ARG A 500 -27.03 3.59 -26.99
N ASP A 501 -28.29 3.59 -26.57
CA ASP A 501 -29.38 4.18 -27.32
C ASP A 501 -29.50 5.70 -27.11
N GLY A 502 -28.59 6.31 -26.32
CA GLY A 502 -28.60 7.72 -26.02
C GLY A 502 -29.59 8.12 -24.92
N VAL A 503 -30.18 7.15 -24.21
CA VAL A 503 -31.12 7.40 -23.11
C VAL A 503 -30.34 7.64 -21.83
N ILE A 504 -30.64 8.72 -21.11
CA ILE A 504 -30.09 8.98 -19.78
C ILE A 504 -30.71 7.99 -18.80
N VAL A 505 -29.86 7.13 -18.22
CA VAL A 505 -30.26 6.12 -17.24
C VAL A 505 -30.04 6.57 -15.80
N ARG A 506 -29.16 7.57 -15.60
CA ARG A 506 -28.92 8.17 -14.29
C ARG A 506 -28.38 9.59 -14.41
N THR A 507 -28.79 10.46 -13.48
CA THR A 507 -28.21 11.79 -13.28
C THR A 507 -27.84 11.96 -11.81
N MET A 508 -26.67 12.52 -11.54
CA MET A 508 -26.15 12.79 -10.20
C MET A 508 -25.50 14.16 -10.20
N ASP A 509 -25.46 14.82 -9.06
CA ASP A 509 -24.70 16.04 -8.89
C ASP A 509 -24.05 16.08 -7.52
N GLU A 510 -22.86 16.68 -7.46
CA GLU A 510 -22.14 16.89 -6.22
C GLU A 510 -21.30 18.16 -6.27
N ARG A 511 -20.87 18.63 -5.11
CA ARG A 511 -19.88 19.69 -5.01
C ARG A 511 -18.50 19.05 -5.11
N ALA A 512 -17.77 19.39 -6.15
CA ALA A 512 -16.39 19.00 -6.34
C ALA A 512 -15.44 20.00 -5.68
N ASP A 513 -14.43 19.49 -4.98
CA ASP A 513 -13.31 20.28 -4.47
C ASP A 513 -12.17 20.30 -5.48
N THR A 514 -11.38 21.38 -5.50
CA THR A 514 -10.19 21.47 -6.36
C THR A 514 -9.28 20.26 -6.18
N GLY A 515 -8.88 19.65 -7.28
CA GLY A 515 -8.06 18.44 -7.30
C GLY A 515 -8.86 17.15 -7.54
N ARG A 516 -8.45 16.08 -6.88
CA ARG A 516 -9.03 14.75 -7.05
C ARG A 516 -10.31 14.59 -6.24
N ASN A 517 -11.35 14.15 -6.90
CA ASN A 517 -12.64 13.81 -6.32
C ASN A 517 -13.00 12.35 -6.64
N MET A 518 -14.08 11.84 -6.03
CA MET A 518 -14.56 10.49 -6.22
C MET A 518 -16.09 10.50 -6.37
N LEU A 519 -16.56 10.28 -7.59
CA LEU A 519 -17.97 10.01 -7.83
C LEU A 519 -18.32 8.63 -7.28
N THR A 520 -19.32 8.56 -6.40
CA THR A 520 -19.77 7.29 -5.80
C THR A 520 -21.25 7.10 -6.02
N PHE A 521 -21.66 5.89 -6.42
CA PHE A 521 -23.08 5.58 -6.61
C PHE A 521 -23.36 4.08 -6.46
N PRO A 522 -24.58 3.67 -6.01
CA PRO A 522 -25.00 2.28 -5.92
C PRO A 522 -25.31 1.71 -7.33
N GLN A 523 -25.42 0.41 -7.40
CA GLN A 523 -25.86 -0.27 -8.63
C GLN A 523 -27.27 0.20 -9.01
N PHE A 524 -27.47 0.50 -10.28
CA PHE A 524 -28.76 0.93 -10.84
C PHE A 524 -29.11 0.27 -12.19
N VAL A 525 -28.16 -0.46 -12.79
CA VAL A 525 -28.35 -1.24 -14.02
C VAL A 525 -28.12 -2.70 -13.69
N ARG A 526 -28.91 -3.60 -14.23
CA ARG A 526 -28.61 -5.03 -14.16
C ARG A 526 -27.26 -5.28 -14.83
N SER A 527 -26.38 -6.02 -14.15
CA SER A 527 -25.10 -6.42 -14.69
C SER A 527 -25.31 -7.06 -16.07
N GLY A 528 -24.77 -6.45 -17.08
CA GLY A 528 -24.80 -6.90 -18.46
C GLY A 528 -23.70 -6.20 -19.22
N ASP A 529 -23.29 -6.72 -20.35
CA ASP A 529 -22.20 -6.24 -21.20
C ASP A 529 -22.45 -4.84 -21.82
N ASP A 530 -23.37 -4.05 -21.28
CA ASP A 530 -23.73 -2.77 -21.84
C ASP A 530 -22.73 -1.68 -21.49
N VAL A 531 -22.10 -1.17 -22.54
CA VAL A 531 -21.25 0.03 -22.46
C VAL A 531 -22.15 1.26 -22.35
N CYS A 532 -21.94 2.03 -21.29
CA CYS A 532 -22.57 3.33 -21.08
C CYS A 532 -21.56 4.45 -21.28
N THR A 533 -22.05 5.68 -21.44
CA THR A 533 -21.19 6.87 -21.42
C THR A 533 -21.47 7.65 -20.14
N LEU A 534 -20.46 7.79 -19.30
CA LEU A 534 -20.48 8.74 -18.18
C LEU A 534 -20.05 10.11 -18.70
N THR A 535 -20.89 11.11 -18.56
CA THR A 535 -20.60 12.50 -18.89
C THR A 535 -20.54 13.31 -17.62
N MET A 536 -19.43 13.99 -17.35
CA MET A 536 -19.29 15.00 -16.31
C MET A 536 -19.40 16.38 -16.92
N THR A 537 -20.28 17.21 -16.40
CA THR A 537 -20.41 18.63 -16.77
C THR A 537 -19.96 19.50 -15.60
N VAL A 538 -18.92 20.29 -15.81
CA VAL A 538 -18.39 21.23 -14.81
C VAL A 538 -17.91 22.50 -15.49
N GLY A 539 -18.24 23.68 -14.92
CA GLY A 539 -17.91 24.97 -15.53
C GLY A 539 -18.46 25.16 -16.96
N GLY A 540 -19.57 24.51 -17.30
CA GLY A 540 -20.18 24.56 -18.64
C GLY A 540 -19.47 23.73 -19.71
N LYS A 541 -18.47 22.91 -19.35
CA LYS A 541 -17.77 21.99 -20.24
C LYS A 541 -18.12 20.54 -19.93
N GLU A 542 -18.17 19.70 -20.95
CA GLU A 542 -18.44 18.27 -20.86
C GLU A 542 -17.16 17.47 -21.00
N TYR A 543 -17.04 16.42 -20.18
CA TYR A 543 -15.98 15.43 -20.19
C TYR A 543 -16.64 14.05 -20.21
N LYS A 544 -16.24 13.17 -21.13
CA LYS A 544 -16.89 11.88 -21.37
C LYS A 544 -15.95 10.74 -21.09
N LEU A 545 -16.47 9.70 -20.47
CA LEU A 545 -15.78 8.44 -20.17
C LEU A 545 -16.71 7.29 -20.56
N PRO A 546 -16.34 6.45 -21.53
CA PRO A 546 -17.04 5.18 -21.77
C PRO A 546 -16.84 4.28 -20.56
N ILE A 547 -17.91 3.71 -20.02
CA ILE A 547 -17.87 2.84 -18.83
C ILE A 547 -18.65 1.55 -19.08
N ARG A 548 -18.17 0.46 -18.48
CA ARG A 548 -18.89 -0.79 -18.33
C ARG A 548 -19.00 -1.10 -16.84
N LEU A 549 -20.22 -1.33 -16.36
CA LEU A 549 -20.51 -1.59 -14.96
C LEU A 549 -20.71 -3.09 -14.73
N HIS A 550 -19.97 -3.68 -13.80
CA HIS A 550 -20.04 -5.11 -13.45
C HIS A 550 -20.50 -5.35 -12.03
#